data_412d53554c07024dc319c1eb7ada1822
#
_entry.id   412d53554c07024dc319c1eb7ada1822
#
_cell.length_a   1.000
_cell.length_b   1.000
_cell.length_c   1.000
_cell.angle_alpha   90.00
_cell.angle_beta   90.00
_cell.angle_gamma   90.00
#
_symmetry.space_group_name_H-M   'P 1'
#
loop_
_entity.id
_entity.type
_entity.pdbx_description
1 polymer ?
#
loop_
_entity_poly.entity_id
_entity_poly.type
_entity_poly.pdbx_seq_one_letter_code
_entity_poly.pdbx_strand_id
1 'polypeptide(L)'
;MKILLSFFVVLFSFNAYADDHNDSGPFYAFYHLQVANPAALVDSMDRFWASDCGKQYPADVALSQEVFNGSYPSTHFIINTFQSSADQAKAAQLMRSCPSGIKFLTELAQAGTIPTSQYMGPAPIDANDWTQDTVFSKFDIIVAPQDQAAYAASYSEMMNTMSKDIDLRSYGLGAIYFGRDQFTHWVWTGARSIPELNTISEKLLAHPAFAKFNNEVGSMRVVVNTSQVEVLKGWTRQ
;
A
#
# COMPACT_ATOMS: atom_id res chain seq x y z
N MET A 1 35.04 -64.50 14.05
CA MET A 1 33.63 -64.06 14.16
C MET A 1 33.63 -62.61 13.65
N LYS A 2 33.27 -62.44 12.35
CA LYS A 2 33.29 -61.14 11.67
C LYS A 2 31.85 -60.58 11.70
N ILE A 3 31.62 -59.50 12.43
CA ILE A 3 30.34 -58.81 12.48
C ILE A 3 30.29 -57.81 11.32
N LEU A 4 29.44 -58.10 10.34
CA LEU A 4 29.11 -57.16 9.28
C LEU A 4 28.10 -56.13 9.81
N LEU A 5 28.48 -54.86 9.90
CA LEU A 5 27.60 -53.76 10.19
C LEU A 5 27.00 -53.29 8.84
N SER A 6 25.72 -53.65 8.59
CA SER A 6 24.99 -53.10 7.48
C SER A 6 24.53 -51.70 7.78
N PHE A 7 25.07 -50.71 7.10
CA PHE A 7 24.62 -49.31 7.13
C PHE A 7 23.37 -49.18 6.22
N PHE A 8 22.21 -48.99 6.82
CA PHE A 8 21.00 -48.67 6.09
C PHE A 8 20.99 -47.18 5.83
N VAL A 9 21.31 -46.79 4.56
CA VAL A 9 21.15 -45.39 4.11
C VAL A 9 19.67 -45.18 3.77
N VAL A 10 18.94 -44.51 4.66
CA VAL A 10 17.58 -44.05 4.36
C VAL A 10 17.69 -42.77 3.53
N LEU A 11 17.49 -42.89 2.24
CA LEU A 11 17.32 -41.74 1.32
C LEU A 11 15.97 -41.09 1.63
N PHE A 12 15.96 -40.02 2.39
CA PHE A 12 14.83 -39.12 2.46
C PHE A 12 14.75 -38.36 1.14
N SER A 13 13.85 -38.79 0.25
CA SER A 13 13.43 -37.99 -0.89
C SER A 13 12.65 -36.79 -0.35
N PHE A 14 13.27 -35.64 -0.23
CA PHE A 14 12.56 -34.37 -0.09
C PHE A 14 11.85 -34.15 -1.43
N ASN A 15 10.57 -34.48 -1.51
CA ASN A 15 9.71 -33.87 -2.49
C ASN A 15 9.65 -32.38 -2.12
N ALA A 16 10.43 -31.55 -2.78
CA ALA A 16 10.18 -30.12 -2.83
C ALA A 16 8.83 -29.99 -3.56
N TYR A 17 7.75 -29.88 -2.81
CA TYR A 17 6.56 -29.27 -3.31
C TYR A 17 6.99 -27.84 -3.63
N ALA A 18 7.20 -27.52 -4.91
CA ALA A 18 7.06 -26.18 -5.41
C ALA A 18 5.56 -25.86 -5.17
N ASP A 19 5.26 -25.26 -4.03
CA ASP A 19 4.02 -24.53 -3.87
C ASP A 19 4.04 -23.51 -5.01
N ASP A 20 3.17 -23.71 -6.00
CA ASP A 20 2.67 -22.63 -6.81
C ASP A 20 2.02 -21.66 -5.83
N HIS A 21 2.84 -20.76 -5.26
CA HIS A 21 2.34 -19.56 -4.62
C HIS A 21 1.62 -18.82 -5.72
N ASN A 22 0.34 -19.11 -5.88
CA ASN A 22 -0.61 -18.24 -6.52
C ASN A 22 -0.38 -16.89 -5.85
N ASP A 23 0.25 -15.97 -6.59
CA ASP A 23 0.48 -14.61 -6.13
C ASP A 23 -0.87 -14.08 -5.64
N SER A 24 -0.99 -13.88 -4.34
CA SER A 24 -2.23 -13.58 -3.65
C SER A 24 -2.65 -12.14 -3.89
N GLY A 25 -2.99 -11.81 -5.13
CA GLY A 25 -3.48 -10.50 -5.55
C GLY A 25 -2.40 -9.40 -5.51
N PRO A 26 -2.77 -8.18 -5.90
CA PRO A 26 -1.84 -7.06 -5.89
C PRO A 26 -1.41 -6.69 -4.47
N PHE A 27 -0.17 -6.21 -4.35
CA PHE A 27 0.30 -5.59 -3.13
C PHE A 27 0.86 -4.20 -3.41
N TYR A 28 0.87 -3.40 -2.38
CA TYR A 28 1.14 -1.97 -2.43
C TYR A 28 2.43 -1.66 -1.69
N ALA A 29 3.33 -0.92 -2.34
CA ALA A 29 4.54 -0.40 -1.72
C ALA A 29 4.48 1.13 -1.66
N PHE A 30 4.54 1.68 -0.47
CA PHE A 30 4.50 3.11 -0.19
C PHE A 30 5.91 3.63 0.10
N TYR A 31 6.27 4.72 -0.53
CA TYR A 31 7.52 5.45 -0.30
C TYR A 31 7.19 6.87 0.09
N HIS A 32 7.19 7.15 1.38
CA HIS A 32 6.88 8.48 1.94
C HIS A 32 8.09 9.39 1.85
N LEU A 33 7.87 10.62 1.43
CA LEU A 33 8.89 11.58 1.06
C LEU A 33 8.58 12.95 1.66
N GLN A 34 9.59 13.61 2.18
CA GLN A 34 9.57 15.05 2.38
C GLN A 34 10.14 15.71 1.12
N VAL A 35 9.30 16.45 0.41
CA VAL A 35 9.61 16.99 -0.92
C VAL A 35 9.75 18.51 -0.83
N ALA A 36 10.95 19.04 -1.09
CA ALA A 36 11.21 20.47 -1.12
C ALA A 36 10.78 21.13 -2.44
N ASN A 37 10.81 20.38 -3.55
CA ASN A 37 10.46 20.86 -4.88
C ASN A 37 9.56 19.87 -5.63
N PRO A 38 8.22 19.96 -5.45
CA PRO A 38 7.27 19.04 -6.09
C PRO A 38 7.34 19.05 -7.63
N ALA A 39 7.58 20.19 -8.25
CA ALA A 39 7.71 20.26 -9.71
C ALA A 39 8.91 19.45 -10.21
N ALA A 40 10.07 19.56 -9.58
CA ALA A 40 11.25 18.77 -9.93
C ALA A 40 11.03 17.27 -9.73
N LEU A 41 10.26 16.86 -8.70
CA LEU A 41 9.88 15.47 -8.49
C LEU A 41 9.05 14.96 -9.67
N VAL A 42 7.97 15.65 -10.04
CA VAL A 42 7.10 15.28 -11.17
C VAL A 42 7.89 15.19 -12.47
N ASP A 43 8.73 16.20 -12.76
CA ASP A 43 9.56 16.22 -13.97
C ASP A 43 10.55 15.04 -14.03
N SER A 44 11.13 14.67 -12.90
CA SER A 44 12.05 13.51 -12.82
C SER A 44 11.32 12.19 -13.02
N MET A 45 10.12 12.06 -12.43
CA MET A 45 9.25 10.91 -12.67
C MET A 45 8.86 10.82 -14.15
N ASP A 46 8.42 11.91 -14.78
CA ASP A 46 8.05 11.90 -16.20
C ASP A 46 9.21 11.46 -17.09
N ARG A 47 10.41 11.98 -16.86
CA ARG A 47 11.61 11.56 -17.62
C ARG A 47 11.93 10.08 -17.42
N PHE A 48 11.77 9.56 -16.21
CA PHE A 48 12.01 8.14 -15.96
C PHE A 48 11.01 7.28 -16.73
N TRP A 49 9.69 7.55 -16.60
CA TRP A 49 8.66 6.74 -17.28
C TRP A 49 8.67 6.88 -18.80
N ALA A 50 9.16 7.99 -19.34
CA ALA A 50 9.37 8.16 -20.80
C ALA A 50 10.59 7.37 -21.31
N SER A 51 11.51 6.94 -20.44
CA SER A 51 12.71 6.21 -20.81
C SER A 51 12.45 4.72 -21.11
N ASP A 52 13.38 4.06 -21.79
CA ASP A 52 13.28 2.61 -22.06
C ASP A 52 13.26 1.76 -20.77
N CYS A 53 13.84 2.26 -19.69
CA CYS A 53 13.76 1.61 -18.38
C CYS A 53 12.37 1.76 -17.76
N GLY A 54 11.80 2.96 -17.81
CA GLY A 54 10.48 3.25 -17.28
C GLY A 54 9.38 2.47 -18.00
N LYS A 55 9.49 2.31 -19.33
CA LYS A 55 8.58 1.46 -20.11
C LYS A 55 8.58 -0.02 -19.72
N GLN A 56 9.64 -0.48 -19.05
CA GLN A 56 9.77 -1.84 -18.56
C GLN A 56 9.42 -1.97 -17.08
N TYR A 57 9.07 -0.86 -16.43
CA TYR A 57 8.76 -0.85 -15.00
C TYR A 57 7.44 -1.57 -14.72
N PRO A 58 7.46 -2.64 -13.91
CA PRO A 58 6.35 -3.60 -13.86
C PRO A 58 5.30 -3.26 -12.77
N ALA A 59 5.04 -1.98 -12.55
CA ALA A 59 4.02 -1.55 -11.57
C ALA A 59 3.22 -0.37 -12.11
N ASP A 60 1.98 -0.28 -11.69
CA ASP A 60 1.24 0.97 -11.76
C ASP A 60 1.70 1.86 -10.61
N VAL A 61 1.92 3.14 -10.87
CA VAL A 61 2.50 4.06 -9.90
C VAL A 61 1.67 5.32 -9.81
N ALA A 62 1.43 5.80 -8.59
CA ALA A 62 0.84 7.11 -8.36
C ALA A 62 1.72 7.93 -7.42
N LEU A 63 1.85 9.20 -7.72
CA LEU A 63 2.39 10.23 -6.83
C LEU A 63 1.22 10.95 -6.17
N SER A 64 1.24 10.99 -4.86
CA SER A 64 0.21 11.64 -4.04
C SER A 64 0.82 12.66 -3.10
N GLN A 65 0.08 13.73 -2.85
CA GLN A 65 0.37 14.72 -1.80
C GLN A 65 -0.42 14.36 -0.54
N GLU A 66 0.24 14.45 0.62
CA GLU A 66 -0.38 14.32 1.93
C GLU A 66 -0.75 15.71 2.46
N VAL A 67 -2.04 15.92 2.71
CA VAL A 67 -2.58 17.17 3.26
C VAL A 67 -3.21 16.87 4.62
N PHE A 68 -3.12 17.79 5.56
CA PHE A 68 -3.58 17.58 6.94
C PHE A 68 -3.01 16.31 7.60
N ASN A 69 -1.72 16.07 7.37
CA ASN A 69 -1.02 14.84 7.73
C ASN A 69 -0.51 14.80 9.19
N GLY A 70 -1.09 15.59 10.09
CA GLY A 70 -0.69 15.67 11.50
C GLY A 70 0.77 16.12 11.65
N SER A 71 1.54 15.38 12.45
CA SER A 71 2.95 15.66 12.73
C SER A 71 3.93 14.82 11.88
N TYR A 72 3.45 14.03 10.93
CA TYR A 72 4.32 13.24 10.07
C TYR A 72 5.16 14.16 9.16
N PRO A 73 6.46 13.88 9.00
CA PRO A 73 7.34 14.73 8.22
C PRO A 73 7.14 14.61 6.71
N SER A 74 6.45 13.57 6.24
CA SER A 74 6.17 13.37 4.83
C SER A 74 5.19 14.40 4.30
N THR A 75 5.43 14.85 3.07
CA THR A 75 4.53 15.74 2.32
C THR A 75 3.92 15.04 1.12
N HIS A 76 4.56 13.98 0.66
CA HIS A 76 4.16 13.18 -0.49
C HIS A 76 4.48 11.72 -0.25
N PHE A 77 3.81 10.84 -1.00
CA PHE A 77 4.26 9.46 -1.17
C PHE A 77 4.10 9.00 -2.62
N ILE A 78 4.96 8.05 -2.99
CA ILE A 78 4.80 7.27 -4.21
C ILE A 78 4.24 5.92 -3.80
N ILE A 79 3.13 5.50 -4.43
CA ILE A 79 2.58 4.16 -4.29
C ILE A 79 2.86 3.35 -5.56
N ASN A 80 3.40 2.17 -5.40
CA ASN A 80 3.57 1.18 -6.47
C ASN A 80 2.60 0.03 -6.23
N THR A 81 1.83 -0.32 -7.26
CA THR A 81 0.95 -1.49 -7.26
C THR A 81 1.61 -2.59 -8.08
N PHE A 82 2.11 -3.62 -7.39
CA PHE A 82 2.72 -4.80 -7.99
C PHE A 82 1.71 -5.94 -8.09
N GLN A 83 1.74 -6.69 -9.18
CA GLN A 83 0.89 -7.88 -9.32
C GLN A 83 1.56 -9.15 -8.78
N SER A 84 2.88 -9.14 -8.66
CA SER A 84 3.67 -10.27 -8.16
C SER A 84 4.94 -9.83 -7.46
N SER A 85 5.51 -10.72 -6.64
CA SER A 85 6.84 -10.52 -6.05
C SER A 85 7.96 -10.50 -7.10
N ALA A 86 7.76 -11.17 -8.24
CA ALA A 86 8.68 -11.10 -9.38
C ALA A 86 8.71 -9.70 -10.00
N ASP A 87 7.54 -9.04 -10.09
CA ASP A 87 7.45 -7.65 -10.54
C ASP A 87 8.21 -6.71 -9.60
N GLN A 88 8.03 -6.87 -8.28
CA GLN A 88 8.78 -6.09 -7.31
C GLN A 88 10.30 -6.29 -7.46
N ALA A 89 10.75 -7.53 -7.62
CA ALA A 89 12.17 -7.83 -7.81
C ALA A 89 12.72 -7.19 -9.09
N LYS A 90 11.96 -7.25 -10.19
CA LYS A 90 12.31 -6.59 -11.46
C LYS A 90 12.35 -5.06 -11.32
N ALA A 91 11.37 -4.45 -10.66
CA ALA A 91 11.36 -3.01 -10.38
C ALA A 91 12.60 -2.59 -9.59
N ALA A 92 12.92 -3.30 -8.52
CA ALA A 92 14.09 -3.05 -7.71
C ALA A 92 15.42 -3.21 -8.49
N GLN A 93 15.48 -4.16 -9.42
CA GLN A 93 16.65 -4.34 -10.31
C GLN A 93 16.76 -3.15 -11.26
N LEU A 94 15.67 -2.75 -11.93
CA LEU A 94 15.66 -1.59 -12.83
C LEU A 94 16.15 -0.32 -12.14
N MET A 95 15.65 -0.04 -10.92
CA MET A 95 16.05 1.15 -10.17
C MET A 95 17.55 1.15 -9.79
N ARG A 96 18.16 -0.02 -9.58
CA ARG A 96 19.58 -0.14 -9.19
C ARG A 96 20.56 -0.23 -10.35
N SER A 97 20.14 -0.75 -11.50
CA SER A 97 21.07 -1.08 -12.61
C SER A 97 20.82 -0.29 -13.87
N CYS A 98 19.62 0.23 -14.09
CA CYS A 98 19.33 0.98 -15.30
C CYS A 98 19.76 2.45 -15.17
N PRO A 99 20.48 3.01 -16.17
CA PRO A 99 20.99 4.38 -16.11
C PRO A 99 19.90 5.43 -15.80
N SER A 100 18.69 5.29 -16.39
CA SER A 100 17.58 6.22 -16.12
C SER A 100 17.02 6.07 -14.71
N GLY A 101 17.04 4.86 -14.10
CA GLY A 101 16.63 4.66 -12.71
C GLY A 101 17.63 5.29 -11.74
N ILE A 102 18.92 5.09 -11.96
CA ILE A 102 19.98 5.72 -11.16
C ILE A 102 19.92 7.24 -11.27
N LYS A 103 19.71 7.75 -12.49
CA LYS A 103 19.54 9.19 -12.73
C LYS A 103 18.35 9.76 -11.97
N PHE A 104 17.18 9.09 -12.04
CA PHE A 104 15.98 9.47 -11.31
C PHE A 104 16.25 9.62 -9.80
N LEU A 105 16.84 8.60 -9.16
CA LEU A 105 17.16 8.66 -7.73
C LEU A 105 18.13 9.77 -7.39
N THR A 106 19.11 10.03 -8.28
CA THR A 106 20.10 11.12 -8.11
C THR A 106 19.41 12.50 -8.20
N GLU A 107 18.52 12.68 -9.15
CA GLU A 107 17.77 13.93 -9.34
C GLU A 107 16.84 14.21 -8.14
N LEU A 108 16.20 13.18 -7.57
CA LEU A 108 15.39 13.34 -6.36
C LEU A 108 16.23 13.85 -5.19
N ALA A 109 17.40 13.26 -4.97
CA ALA A 109 18.31 13.69 -3.90
C ALA A 109 18.79 15.12 -4.12
N GLN A 110 19.15 15.49 -5.36
CA GLN A 110 19.59 16.85 -5.71
C GLN A 110 18.46 17.89 -5.57
N ALA A 111 17.20 17.49 -5.78
CA ALA A 111 16.03 18.34 -5.58
C ALA A 111 15.63 18.50 -4.10
N GLY A 112 16.39 17.92 -3.17
CA GLY A 112 16.11 17.99 -1.72
C GLY A 112 14.96 17.09 -1.28
N THR A 113 14.67 16.03 -2.02
CA THR A 113 13.70 15.01 -1.62
C THR A 113 14.34 14.07 -0.59
N ILE A 114 13.71 13.94 0.57
CA ILE A 114 14.19 13.11 1.69
C ILE A 114 13.21 11.96 1.92
N PRO A 115 13.63 10.68 1.80
CA PRO A 115 12.81 9.55 2.24
C PRO A 115 12.55 9.62 3.74
N THR A 116 11.29 9.48 4.17
CA THR A 116 10.89 9.54 5.58
C THR A 116 10.49 8.19 6.14
N SER A 117 9.74 7.40 5.37
CA SER A 117 9.38 6.02 5.69
C SER A 117 9.03 5.24 4.44
N GLN A 118 9.02 3.92 4.56
CA GLN A 118 8.52 3.03 3.51
C GLN A 118 7.89 1.80 4.14
N TYR A 119 6.83 1.31 3.53
CA TYR A 119 6.19 0.07 3.93
C TYR A 119 5.49 -0.58 2.75
N MET A 120 5.20 -1.87 2.89
CA MET A 120 4.46 -2.62 1.87
C MET A 120 3.62 -3.74 2.47
N GLY A 121 2.58 -4.11 1.74
CA GLY A 121 1.72 -5.23 2.05
C GLY A 121 0.52 -5.32 1.12
N PRO A 122 -0.29 -6.38 1.24
CA PRO A 122 -1.53 -6.54 0.51
C PRO A 122 -2.65 -5.66 1.08
N ALA A 123 -3.71 -5.52 0.32
CA ALA A 123 -4.98 -4.99 0.81
C ALA A 123 -6.02 -6.13 0.83
N PRO A 124 -6.23 -6.79 1.99
CA PRO A 124 -7.21 -7.87 2.10
C PRO A 124 -8.66 -7.41 1.84
N ILE A 125 -8.93 -6.11 1.97
CA ILE A 125 -10.18 -5.51 1.52
C ILE A 125 -9.80 -4.37 0.58
N ASP A 126 -10.17 -4.50 -0.69
CA ASP A 126 -9.89 -3.56 -1.76
C ASP A 126 -11.13 -3.51 -2.67
N ALA A 127 -12.00 -2.57 -2.38
CA ALA A 127 -13.29 -2.45 -3.02
C ALA A 127 -13.29 -1.32 -4.05
N ASN A 128 -13.74 -1.66 -5.24
CA ASN A 128 -13.81 -0.78 -6.40
C ASN A 128 -12.44 -0.31 -6.89
N ASP A 129 -12.41 0.35 -8.03
CA ASP A 129 -11.17 0.82 -8.66
C ASP A 129 -10.76 2.18 -8.08
N TRP A 130 -9.80 2.17 -7.15
CA TRP A 130 -9.28 3.38 -6.53
C TRP A 130 -8.55 4.31 -7.52
N THR A 131 -8.12 3.82 -8.69
CA THR A 131 -7.45 4.64 -9.70
C THR A 131 -8.39 5.66 -10.37
N GLN A 132 -9.70 5.51 -10.16
CA GLN A 132 -10.73 6.45 -10.62
C GLN A 132 -10.99 7.56 -9.61
N ASP A 133 -10.30 7.58 -8.48
CA ASP A 133 -10.42 8.58 -7.43
C ASP A 133 -9.21 9.51 -7.42
N THR A 134 -9.42 10.76 -7.03
CA THR A 134 -8.37 11.78 -7.01
C THR A 134 -8.04 12.25 -5.59
N VAL A 135 -8.91 11.95 -4.63
CA VAL A 135 -8.74 12.34 -3.24
C VAL A 135 -9.19 11.22 -2.31
N PHE A 136 -8.47 11.07 -1.20
CA PHE A 136 -8.71 10.00 -0.23
C PHE A 136 -8.64 10.52 1.21
N SER A 137 -9.45 9.95 2.09
CA SER A 137 -9.12 9.91 3.51
C SER A 137 -8.29 8.66 3.77
N LYS A 138 -7.21 8.80 4.54
CA LYS A 138 -6.33 7.69 4.94
C LYS A 138 -6.18 7.69 6.45
N PHE A 139 -6.31 6.50 7.04
CA PHE A 139 -6.12 6.26 8.46
C PHE A 139 -5.02 5.24 8.65
N ASP A 140 -4.00 5.57 9.42
CA ASP A 140 -2.97 4.65 9.87
C ASP A 140 -3.34 4.13 11.26
N ILE A 141 -3.42 2.82 11.42
CA ILE A 141 -3.94 2.18 12.63
C ILE A 141 -3.02 1.07 13.12
N ILE A 142 -2.99 0.87 14.43
CA ILE A 142 -2.42 -0.30 15.06
C ILE A 142 -3.56 -1.24 15.41
N VAL A 143 -3.47 -2.51 14.97
CA VAL A 143 -4.32 -3.61 15.38
C VAL A 143 -3.41 -4.73 15.88
N ALA A 144 -3.67 -5.22 17.09
CA ALA A 144 -2.88 -6.30 17.67
C ALA A 144 -3.04 -7.62 16.88
N PRO A 145 -2.02 -8.48 16.77
CA PRO A 145 -2.07 -9.67 15.93
C PRO A 145 -3.28 -10.59 16.19
N GLN A 146 -3.67 -10.75 17.45
CA GLN A 146 -4.83 -11.58 17.83
C GLN A 146 -6.18 -10.99 17.41
N ASP A 147 -6.24 -9.69 17.14
CA ASP A 147 -7.48 -8.95 16.82
C ASP A 147 -7.66 -8.70 15.33
N GLN A 148 -6.63 -8.94 14.50
CA GLN A 148 -6.62 -8.57 13.07
C GLN A 148 -7.78 -9.19 12.28
N ALA A 149 -8.05 -10.48 12.49
CA ALA A 149 -9.13 -11.18 11.79
C ALA A 149 -10.52 -10.64 12.20
N ALA A 150 -10.74 -10.40 13.48
CA ALA A 150 -11.99 -9.85 14.00
C ALA A 150 -12.19 -8.40 13.51
N TYR A 151 -11.13 -7.60 13.54
CA TYR A 151 -11.15 -6.22 13.00
C TYR A 151 -11.53 -6.19 11.53
N ALA A 152 -10.87 -7.00 10.69
CA ALA A 152 -11.14 -7.07 9.25
C ALA A 152 -12.58 -7.52 8.97
N ALA A 153 -13.10 -8.50 9.71
CA ALA A 153 -14.49 -8.97 9.58
C ALA A 153 -15.50 -7.86 9.92
N SER A 154 -15.33 -7.19 11.06
CA SER A 154 -16.21 -6.08 11.48
C SER A 154 -16.13 -4.89 10.53
N TYR A 155 -14.92 -4.57 10.01
CA TYR A 155 -14.75 -3.52 8.99
C TYR A 155 -15.50 -3.86 7.70
N SER A 156 -15.38 -5.10 7.22
CA SER A 156 -16.08 -5.57 6.02
C SER A 156 -17.60 -5.52 6.20
N GLU A 157 -18.13 -5.98 7.34
CA GLU A 157 -19.56 -5.92 7.66
C GLU A 157 -20.08 -4.48 7.67
N MET A 158 -19.35 -3.57 8.32
CA MET A 158 -19.66 -2.14 8.36
C MET A 158 -19.74 -1.56 6.95
N MET A 159 -18.70 -1.72 6.14
CA MET A 159 -18.64 -1.14 4.80
C MET A 159 -19.70 -1.74 3.86
N ASN A 160 -19.94 -3.05 3.92
CA ASN A 160 -21.02 -3.73 3.18
C ASN A 160 -22.43 -3.24 3.59
N THR A 161 -22.60 -2.83 4.83
CA THR A 161 -23.87 -2.27 5.28
C THR A 161 -24.04 -0.85 4.78
N MET A 162 -23.00 -0.03 4.93
CA MET A 162 -23.02 1.38 4.52
C MET A 162 -23.14 1.58 3.02
N SER A 163 -22.53 0.69 2.22
CA SER A 163 -22.58 0.76 0.75
C SER A 163 -23.99 0.59 0.16
N LYS A 164 -24.97 0.14 0.95
CA LYS A 164 -26.37 0.08 0.54
C LYS A 164 -27.08 1.44 0.61
N ASP A 165 -26.60 2.32 1.47
CA ASP A 165 -27.23 3.61 1.77
C ASP A 165 -26.37 4.80 1.32
N ILE A 166 -25.07 4.58 1.12
CA ILE A 166 -24.10 5.59 0.69
C ILE A 166 -23.47 5.12 -0.60
N ASP A 167 -23.47 5.99 -1.61
CA ASP A 167 -22.73 5.76 -2.87
C ASP A 167 -21.22 5.85 -2.59
N LEU A 168 -20.64 4.74 -2.11
CA LEU A 168 -19.23 4.63 -1.82
C LEU A 168 -18.46 4.33 -3.11
N ARG A 169 -17.40 5.09 -3.32
CA ARG A 169 -16.43 4.82 -4.38
C ARG A 169 -15.42 3.77 -3.91
N SER A 170 -14.13 4.00 -4.05
CA SER A 170 -13.14 3.04 -3.54
C SER A 170 -13.01 3.12 -2.02
N TYR A 171 -12.77 1.97 -1.40
CA TYR A 171 -12.42 1.88 0.01
C TYR A 171 -11.67 0.59 0.30
N GLY A 172 -10.93 0.56 1.39
CA GLY A 172 -10.24 -0.67 1.74
C GLY A 172 -9.50 -0.64 3.06
N LEU A 173 -8.92 -1.81 3.34
CA LEU A 173 -8.07 -2.10 4.49
C LEU A 173 -6.82 -2.82 4.00
N GLY A 174 -5.66 -2.20 4.19
CA GLY A 174 -4.37 -2.80 3.92
C GLY A 174 -3.68 -3.30 5.17
N ALA A 175 -2.86 -4.34 5.05
CA ALA A 175 -2.04 -4.92 6.13
C ALA A 175 -0.56 -4.81 5.78
N ILE A 176 0.27 -4.33 6.73
CA ILE A 176 1.70 -4.13 6.49
C ILE A 176 2.46 -5.42 6.79
N TYR A 177 3.20 -5.92 5.78
CA TYR A 177 4.12 -7.04 5.93
C TYR A 177 5.54 -6.58 6.29
N PHE A 178 6.02 -5.53 5.61
CA PHE A 178 7.37 -4.98 5.82
C PHE A 178 7.30 -3.47 6.04
N GLY A 179 8.20 -2.93 6.84
CA GLY A 179 8.26 -1.50 7.19
C GLY A 179 7.29 -1.09 8.30
N ARG A 180 6.86 -2.04 9.12
CA ARG A 180 5.91 -1.82 10.22
C ARG A 180 6.66 -1.35 11.48
N ASP A 181 6.74 -0.06 11.66
CA ASP A 181 7.35 0.59 12.82
C ASP A 181 6.35 1.39 13.67
N GLN A 182 5.44 2.12 13.03
CA GLN A 182 4.52 3.04 13.71
C GLN A 182 3.08 2.54 13.69
N PHE A 183 2.65 1.83 12.64
CA PHE A 183 1.30 1.29 12.49
C PHE A 183 1.34 -0.07 11.77
N THR A 184 0.23 -0.79 11.79
CA THR A 184 0.14 -2.16 11.27
C THR A 184 -0.75 -2.29 10.05
N HIS A 185 -1.68 -1.36 9.89
CA HIS A 185 -2.67 -1.34 8.81
C HIS A 185 -2.94 0.09 8.37
N TRP A 186 -3.41 0.23 7.15
CA TRP A 186 -3.99 1.48 6.65
C TRP A 186 -5.41 1.24 6.15
N VAL A 187 -6.26 2.23 6.34
CA VAL A 187 -7.64 2.24 5.84
C VAL A 187 -7.79 3.43 4.93
N TRP A 188 -8.53 3.29 3.83
CA TRP A 188 -8.81 4.41 2.96
C TRP A 188 -10.26 4.45 2.49
N THR A 189 -10.70 5.63 2.09
CA THR A 189 -11.94 5.87 1.36
C THR A 189 -11.66 6.92 0.30
N GLY A 190 -11.98 6.63 -0.95
CA GLY A 190 -11.71 7.49 -2.10
C GLY A 190 -12.92 8.30 -2.55
N ALA A 191 -12.66 9.38 -3.27
CA ALA A 191 -13.64 10.24 -3.90
C ALA A 191 -13.04 10.96 -5.12
N ARG A 192 -13.89 11.55 -5.97
CA ARG A 192 -13.46 12.34 -7.15
C ARG A 192 -13.07 13.78 -6.82
N SER A 193 -13.45 14.26 -5.62
CA SER A 193 -13.17 15.63 -5.20
C SER A 193 -13.24 15.77 -3.68
N ILE A 194 -12.60 16.82 -3.15
CA ILE A 194 -12.66 17.15 -1.71
C ILE A 194 -14.11 17.34 -1.21
N PRO A 195 -15.01 18.08 -1.89
CA PRO A 195 -16.40 18.20 -1.45
C PRO A 195 -17.13 16.84 -1.38
N GLU A 196 -16.88 15.95 -2.37
CA GLU A 196 -17.45 14.60 -2.36
C GLU A 196 -16.91 13.78 -1.18
N LEU A 197 -15.57 13.81 -0.95
CA LEU A 197 -14.94 13.12 0.17
C LEU A 197 -15.52 13.57 1.51
N ASN A 198 -15.66 14.87 1.70
CA ASN A 198 -16.25 15.42 2.94
C ASN A 198 -17.69 14.94 3.13
N THR A 199 -18.52 14.98 2.06
CA THR A 199 -19.90 14.49 2.10
C THR A 199 -19.96 12.99 2.44
N ILE A 200 -19.10 12.17 1.83
CA ILE A 200 -19.00 10.74 2.15
C ILE A 200 -18.58 10.55 3.61
N SER A 201 -17.56 11.27 4.05
CA SER A 201 -17.04 11.17 5.43
C SER A 201 -18.12 11.52 6.47
N GLU A 202 -18.88 12.60 6.26
CA GLU A 202 -19.99 12.99 7.13
C GLU A 202 -21.05 11.89 7.21
N LYS A 203 -21.45 11.32 6.07
CA LYS A 203 -22.42 10.22 6.02
C LYS A 203 -21.91 8.96 6.72
N LEU A 204 -20.64 8.59 6.52
CA LEU A 204 -20.02 7.45 7.18
C LEU A 204 -20.03 7.62 8.70
N LEU A 205 -19.60 8.78 9.20
CA LEU A 205 -19.54 9.07 10.63
C LEU A 205 -20.94 9.11 11.29
N ALA A 206 -21.96 9.55 10.58
CA ALA A 206 -23.34 9.61 11.08
C ALA A 206 -24.09 8.28 10.99
N HIS A 207 -23.56 7.29 10.24
CA HIS A 207 -24.27 6.04 9.99
C HIS A 207 -24.30 5.12 11.21
N PRO A 208 -25.45 4.47 11.54
CA PRO A 208 -25.55 3.58 12.70
C PRO A 208 -24.55 2.41 12.67
N ALA A 209 -24.21 1.88 11.48
CA ALA A 209 -23.22 0.83 11.33
C ALA A 209 -21.82 1.28 11.77
N PHE A 210 -21.47 2.56 11.65
CA PHE A 210 -20.20 3.11 12.16
C PHE A 210 -20.17 3.11 13.69
N ALA A 211 -21.26 3.50 14.33
CA ALA A 211 -21.38 3.45 15.79
C ALA A 211 -21.28 1.99 16.31
N LYS A 212 -21.96 1.04 15.64
CA LYS A 212 -21.84 -0.39 15.93
C LYS A 212 -20.40 -0.86 15.83
N PHE A 213 -19.74 -0.59 14.69
CA PHE A 213 -18.34 -0.94 14.45
C PHE A 213 -17.41 -0.38 15.54
N ASN A 214 -17.55 0.89 15.91
CA ASN A 214 -16.71 1.48 16.95
C ASN A 214 -16.91 0.83 18.32
N ASN A 215 -18.12 0.40 18.64
CA ASN A 215 -18.40 -0.33 19.88
C ASN A 215 -17.76 -1.74 19.88
N GLU A 216 -17.72 -2.39 18.72
CA GLU A 216 -17.15 -3.73 18.58
C GLU A 216 -15.62 -3.73 18.59
N VAL A 217 -15.01 -2.80 17.85
CA VAL A 217 -13.57 -2.82 17.61
C VAL A 217 -12.80 -1.66 18.26
N GLY A 218 -13.46 -0.81 19.01
CA GLY A 218 -12.83 0.37 19.61
C GLY A 218 -11.62 0.06 20.50
N SER A 219 -11.65 -1.08 21.20
CA SER A 219 -10.53 -1.57 22.00
C SER A 219 -9.47 -2.36 21.23
N MET A 220 -9.76 -2.76 19.98
CA MET A 220 -8.86 -3.57 19.14
C MET A 220 -7.90 -2.71 18.31
N ARG A 221 -8.18 -1.41 18.18
CA ARG A 221 -7.39 -0.51 17.35
C ARG A 221 -6.97 0.76 18.07
N VAL A 222 -5.84 1.29 17.62
CA VAL A 222 -5.41 2.66 17.90
C VAL A 222 -5.28 3.37 16.56
N VAL A 223 -5.95 4.52 16.39
CA VAL A 223 -5.73 5.41 15.25
C VAL A 223 -4.47 6.21 15.54
N VAL A 224 -3.44 6.03 14.74
CA VAL A 224 -2.14 6.69 14.90
C VAL A 224 -2.09 8.01 14.18
N ASN A 225 -2.59 8.02 12.94
CA ASN A 225 -2.65 9.22 12.11
C ASN A 225 -3.86 9.19 11.18
N THR A 226 -4.29 10.37 10.77
CA THR A 226 -5.26 10.57 9.71
C THR A 226 -4.72 11.60 8.74
N SER A 227 -4.92 11.39 7.45
CA SER A 227 -4.52 12.35 6.43
C SER A 227 -5.55 12.43 5.31
N GLN A 228 -5.62 13.58 4.68
CA GLN A 228 -6.20 13.72 3.36
C GLN A 228 -5.10 13.54 2.34
N VAL A 229 -5.36 12.76 1.30
CA VAL A 229 -4.42 12.44 0.24
C VAL A 229 -4.98 12.91 -1.09
N GLU A 230 -4.18 13.62 -1.87
CA GLU A 230 -4.54 14.07 -3.22
C GLU A 230 -3.60 13.44 -4.25
N VAL A 231 -4.15 12.71 -5.23
CA VAL A 231 -3.37 12.13 -6.31
C VAL A 231 -2.96 13.23 -7.28
N LEU A 232 -1.67 13.44 -7.43
CA LEU A 232 -1.11 14.44 -8.34
C LEU A 232 -0.96 13.89 -9.75
N LYS A 233 -0.48 12.65 -9.87
CA LYS A 233 -0.21 12.01 -11.16
C LYS A 233 -0.08 10.50 -11.03
N GLY A 234 -0.49 9.79 -12.09
CA GLY A 234 -0.31 8.35 -12.23
C GLY A 234 0.50 7.99 -13.48
N TRP A 235 1.19 6.85 -13.43
CA TRP A 235 1.89 6.20 -14.55
C TRP A 235 1.51 4.72 -14.54
N THR A 236 0.89 4.28 -15.62
CA THR A 236 0.52 2.87 -15.77
C THR A 236 1.67 2.08 -16.37
N ARG A 237 1.81 0.83 -15.93
CA ARG A 237 2.72 -0.15 -16.58
C ARG A 237 2.32 -0.35 -18.04
N GLN A 238 3.33 -0.56 -18.89
CA GLN A 238 3.17 -0.78 -20.32
C GLN A 238 3.24 -2.26 -20.68
#